data_2c9166cc17221d3bad8297af7ebe9814
#
_entry.id   2c9166cc17221d3bad8297af7ebe9814
#
_cell.length_a   1.000
_cell.length_b   1.000
_cell.length_c   1.000
_cell.angle_alpha   90.00
_cell.angle_beta   90.00
_cell.angle_gamma   90.00
#
_symmetry.space_group_name_H-M   'P 1'
#
loop_
_entity.id
_entity.type
_entity.pdbx_description
1 polymer ?
#
loop_
_entity_poly.entity_id
_entity_poly.type
_entity_poly.pdbx_seq_one_letter_code
_entity_poly.pdbx_strand_id
1 'polypeptide(L)'
;RTAVMLSYISSLLKKYHVINFSINSEVMLEFLYSNFTKTWLLYYGLQIPIMINWKNYFNGDLAMWHIWACTSSNKTFTRNFAFKKKFVSLKKYPKEMEKVEKDIGLSAMTISNITHIPRATVIRKLKKLMKSKHLIIDKNKHYHMGVYKTDEVSKVFEKNMSVACDFLYNFFNLIIFSKSKMNFLKNKLK
;
A
#
# COMPACT_ATOMS: atom_id res chain seq x y z
N ARG A 1 -4.67 1.02 14.02
CA ARG A 1 -4.60 0.22 12.77
C ARG A 1 -3.15 0.01 12.32
N THR A 2 -2.31 1.05 12.24
CA THR A 2 -0.88 0.95 11.83
C THR A 2 -0.09 -0.01 12.70
N ALA A 3 -0.22 0.07 14.03
CA ALA A 3 0.46 -0.83 14.97
C ALA A 3 0.10 -2.31 14.73
N VAL A 4 -1.18 -2.60 14.46
CA VAL A 4 -1.66 -3.96 14.13
C VAL A 4 -1.03 -4.46 12.84
N MET A 5 -0.97 -3.62 11.81
CA MET A 5 -0.35 -3.97 10.53
C MET A 5 1.14 -4.26 10.68
N LEU A 6 1.90 -3.40 11.37
CA LEU A 6 3.32 -3.57 11.60
C LEU A 6 3.63 -4.79 12.49
N SER A 7 2.80 -5.04 13.50
CA SER A 7 2.84 -6.27 14.33
C SER A 7 2.67 -7.52 13.45
N TYR A 8 1.69 -7.53 12.56
CA TYR A 8 1.47 -8.64 11.62
C TYR A 8 2.66 -8.83 10.68
N ILE A 9 3.21 -7.73 10.13
CA ILE A 9 4.43 -7.79 9.29
C ILE A 9 5.59 -8.38 10.08
N SER A 10 5.81 -7.98 11.35
CA SER A 10 6.87 -8.54 12.18
C SER A 10 6.73 -10.06 12.37
N SER A 11 5.50 -10.54 12.54
CA SER A 11 5.20 -11.97 12.66
C SER A 11 5.47 -12.75 11.36
N LEU A 12 5.17 -12.14 10.20
CA LEU A 12 5.50 -12.71 8.90
C LEU A 12 7.02 -12.76 8.68
N LEU A 13 7.74 -11.67 8.95
CA LEU A 13 9.20 -11.62 8.81
C LEU A 13 9.89 -12.65 9.70
N LYS A 14 9.40 -12.86 10.94
CA LYS A 14 9.86 -13.94 11.81
C LYS A 14 9.58 -15.31 11.22
N LYS A 15 8.36 -15.54 10.70
CA LYS A 15 7.99 -16.82 10.08
C LYS A 15 8.90 -17.19 8.90
N TYR A 16 9.35 -16.20 8.14
CA TYR A 16 10.25 -16.39 7.00
C TYR A 16 11.74 -16.20 7.33
N HIS A 17 12.10 -16.21 8.62
CA HIS A 17 13.48 -16.09 9.11
C HIS A 17 14.22 -14.82 8.67
N VAL A 18 13.52 -13.74 8.32
CA VAL A 18 14.12 -12.44 8.00
C VAL A 18 14.55 -11.71 9.27
N ILE A 19 13.75 -11.85 10.35
CA ILE A 19 14.08 -11.37 11.70
C ILE A 19 13.81 -12.49 12.71
N ASN A 20 14.46 -12.45 13.87
CA ASN A 20 14.36 -13.48 14.91
C ASN A 20 13.30 -13.21 16.00
N PHE A 21 12.56 -12.10 15.89
CA PHE A 21 11.55 -11.68 16.86
C PHE A 21 10.21 -11.33 16.20
N SER A 22 9.15 -11.30 17.00
CA SER A 22 7.87 -10.69 16.64
C SER A 22 7.43 -9.75 17.75
N ILE A 23 6.62 -8.75 17.42
CA ILE A 23 6.15 -7.72 18.35
C ILE A 23 4.62 -7.74 18.30
N ASN A 24 3.98 -7.79 19.47
CA ASN A 24 2.51 -7.67 19.54
C ASN A 24 2.07 -6.22 19.27
N SER A 25 0.79 -6.02 19.01
CA SER A 25 0.24 -4.72 18.61
C SER A 25 0.30 -3.65 19.70
N GLU A 26 0.28 -4.04 20.98
CA GLU A 26 0.33 -3.12 22.11
C GLU A 26 1.74 -2.55 22.27
N VAL A 27 2.75 -3.43 22.30
CA VAL A 27 4.17 -3.02 22.35
C VAL A 27 4.55 -2.24 21.09
N MET A 28 3.99 -2.59 19.93
CA MET A 28 4.21 -1.84 18.70
C MET A 28 3.60 -0.43 18.80
N LEU A 29 2.42 -0.29 19.40
CA LEU A 29 1.78 1.00 19.60
C LEU A 29 2.59 1.89 20.55
N GLU A 30 3.03 1.35 21.68
CA GLU A 30 3.89 2.05 22.64
C GLU A 30 5.22 2.49 21.99
N PHE A 31 5.84 1.63 21.18
CA PHE A 31 7.03 1.96 20.42
C PHE A 31 6.81 3.13 19.46
N LEU A 32 5.71 3.13 18.72
CA LEU A 32 5.35 4.20 17.79
C LEU A 32 5.16 5.55 18.50
N TYR A 33 4.52 5.56 19.66
CA TYR A 33 4.39 6.78 20.48
C TYR A 33 5.73 7.27 21.01
N SER A 34 6.52 6.38 21.57
CA SER A 34 7.82 6.74 22.17
C SER A 34 8.87 7.18 21.15
N ASN A 35 8.71 6.78 19.89
CA ASN A 35 9.62 7.11 18.78
C ASN A 35 8.89 7.86 17.65
N PHE A 36 7.87 8.64 17.98
CA PHE A 36 6.98 9.27 17.00
C PHE A 36 7.75 10.02 15.91
N THR A 37 8.63 10.96 16.28
CA THR A 37 9.37 11.79 15.32
C THR A 37 10.22 10.95 14.35
N LYS A 38 10.93 9.95 14.86
CA LYS A 38 11.77 9.07 14.03
C LYS A 38 10.94 8.21 13.10
N THR A 39 9.86 7.64 13.63
CA THR A 39 8.93 6.82 12.84
C THR A 39 8.25 7.65 11.74
N TRP A 40 7.90 8.91 12.06
CA TRP A 40 7.29 9.83 11.10
C TRP A 40 8.26 10.21 9.97
N LEU A 41 9.53 10.43 10.31
CA LEU A 41 10.57 10.68 9.31
C LEU A 41 10.75 9.47 8.36
N LEU A 42 10.79 8.26 8.89
CA LEU A 42 10.85 7.03 8.07
C LEU A 42 9.59 6.90 7.19
N TYR A 43 8.41 7.23 7.73
CA TYR A 43 7.16 7.19 6.97
C TYR A 43 7.17 8.18 5.79
N TYR A 44 7.70 9.39 5.94
CA TYR A 44 7.89 10.30 4.83
C TYR A 44 8.89 9.76 3.80
N GLY A 45 9.96 9.10 4.25
CA GLY A 45 10.89 8.39 3.38
C GLY A 45 10.23 7.27 2.55
N LEU A 46 9.12 6.70 3.04
CA LEU A 46 8.28 5.76 2.30
C LEU A 46 7.31 6.49 1.35
N GLN A 47 6.54 7.44 1.86
CA GLN A 47 5.41 8.04 1.14
C GLN A 47 5.85 8.93 -0.03
N ILE A 48 6.85 9.79 0.17
CA ILE A 48 7.26 10.77 -0.84
C ILE A 48 7.78 10.07 -2.11
N PRO A 49 8.72 9.11 -2.05
CA PRO A 49 9.17 8.40 -3.25
C PRO A 49 8.05 7.64 -3.96
N ILE A 50 7.14 6.99 -3.23
CA ILE A 50 5.98 6.30 -3.81
C ILE A 50 5.09 7.29 -4.57
N MET A 51 4.79 8.46 -3.98
CA MET A 51 4.00 9.50 -4.64
C MET A 51 4.70 10.05 -5.88
N ILE A 52 6.04 10.24 -5.84
CA ILE A 52 6.83 10.69 -6.99
C ILE A 52 6.78 9.64 -8.12
N ASN A 53 6.94 8.37 -7.80
CA ASN A 53 6.88 7.29 -8.79
C ASN A 53 5.52 7.26 -9.49
N TRP A 54 4.42 7.37 -8.75
CA TRP A 54 3.07 7.44 -9.33
C TRP A 54 2.80 8.76 -10.06
N LYS A 55 3.30 9.90 -9.54
CA LYS A 55 3.23 11.19 -10.23
C LYS A 55 3.89 11.10 -11.61
N ASN A 56 5.07 10.51 -11.68
CA ASN A 56 5.80 10.36 -12.94
C ASN A 56 5.05 9.42 -13.90
N TYR A 57 4.51 8.31 -13.41
CA TYR A 57 3.71 7.38 -14.21
C TYR A 57 2.46 8.04 -14.81
N PHE A 58 1.78 8.89 -14.07
CA PHE A 58 0.60 9.62 -14.53
C PHE A 58 0.91 11.02 -15.11
N ASN A 59 2.15 11.27 -15.55
CA ASN A 59 2.59 12.52 -16.17
C ASN A 59 2.21 13.77 -15.34
N GLY A 60 2.45 13.72 -14.04
CA GLY A 60 2.18 14.81 -13.11
C GLY A 60 0.76 14.85 -12.54
N ASP A 61 -0.15 14.01 -13.02
CA ASP A 61 -1.57 14.04 -12.63
C ASP A 61 -1.86 13.17 -11.40
N LEU A 62 -1.59 13.71 -10.20
CA LEU A 62 -1.87 13.03 -8.93
C LEU A 62 -3.37 12.77 -8.70
N ALA A 63 -4.27 13.61 -9.22
CA ALA A 63 -5.69 13.36 -9.12
C ALA A 63 -6.10 12.12 -9.93
N MET A 64 -5.48 11.90 -11.09
CA MET A 64 -5.69 10.70 -11.89
C MET A 64 -5.18 9.45 -11.18
N TRP A 65 -3.99 9.53 -10.55
CA TRP A 65 -3.48 8.47 -9.71
C TRP A 65 -4.43 8.15 -8.54
N HIS A 66 -4.92 9.16 -7.83
CA HIS A 66 -5.80 8.95 -6.67
C HIS A 66 -7.11 8.24 -7.06
N ILE A 67 -7.71 8.66 -8.17
CA ILE A 67 -8.92 8.00 -8.73
C ILE A 67 -8.63 6.54 -9.11
N TRP A 68 -7.51 6.30 -9.80
CA TRP A 68 -7.09 4.96 -10.18
C TRP A 68 -6.76 4.10 -8.95
N ALA A 69 -6.05 4.63 -7.97
CA ALA A 69 -5.71 3.94 -6.72
C ALA A 69 -6.94 3.55 -5.90
N CYS A 70 -7.97 4.40 -5.87
CA CYS A 70 -9.26 4.10 -5.23
C CYS A 70 -9.90 2.85 -5.84
N THR A 71 -9.94 2.77 -7.17
CA THR A 71 -10.51 1.62 -7.91
C THR A 71 -9.65 0.36 -7.73
N SER A 72 -8.32 0.51 -7.75
CA SER A 72 -7.35 -0.59 -7.52
C SER A 72 -7.46 -1.16 -6.11
N SER A 73 -7.59 -0.29 -5.10
CA SER A 73 -7.75 -0.71 -3.71
C SER A 73 -9.05 -1.48 -3.50
N ASN A 74 -10.13 -1.06 -4.14
CA ASN A 74 -11.42 -1.77 -4.10
C ASN A 74 -11.28 -3.19 -4.68
N LYS A 75 -10.64 -3.36 -5.82
CA LYS A 75 -10.38 -4.68 -6.41
C LYS A 75 -9.50 -5.54 -5.51
N THR A 76 -8.45 -4.97 -4.91
CA THR A 76 -7.56 -5.68 -3.98
C THR A 76 -8.32 -6.15 -2.73
N PHE A 77 -9.19 -5.29 -2.19
CA PHE A 77 -10.03 -5.62 -1.05
C PHE A 77 -10.97 -6.79 -1.37
N THR A 78 -11.70 -6.72 -2.46
CA THR A 78 -12.60 -7.79 -2.93
C THR A 78 -11.83 -9.11 -3.15
N ARG A 79 -10.64 -9.05 -3.72
CA ARG A 79 -9.77 -10.22 -3.90
C ARG A 79 -9.38 -10.87 -2.57
N ASN A 80 -8.97 -10.08 -1.58
CA ASN A 80 -8.53 -10.60 -0.29
C ASN A 80 -9.66 -11.40 0.42
N PHE A 81 -10.90 -11.02 0.20
CA PHE A 81 -12.05 -11.82 0.64
C PHE A 81 -12.22 -13.12 -0.17
N ALA A 82 -12.05 -13.05 -1.49
CA ALA A 82 -12.25 -14.20 -2.37
C ALA A 82 -11.17 -15.27 -2.24
N PHE A 83 -9.91 -14.91 -2.02
CA PHE A 83 -8.76 -15.83 -2.04
C PHE A 83 -8.30 -16.32 -0.66
N LYS A 84 -9.02 -16.01 0.42
CA LYS A 84 -8.72 -16.53 1.77
C LYS A 84 -7.22 -16.73 2.05
N LYS A 85 -6.42 -15.65 1.91
CA LYS A 85 -5.00 -15.60 2.33
C LYS A 85 -3.99 -16.44 1.51
N LYS A 86 -4.23 -16.76 0.26
CA LYS A 86 -3.17 -17.36 -0.58
C LYS A 86 -2.10 -16.31 -0.90
N PHE A 87 -0.85 -16.65 -0.61
CA PHE A 87 0.30 -15.82 -0.99
C PHE A 87 0.48 -15.88 -2.52
N VAL A 88 0.58 -14.71 -3.15
CA VAL A 88 0.82 -14.57 -4.59
C VAL A 88 2.09 -13.76 -4.79
N SER A 89 3.05 -14.31 -5.56
CA SER A 89 4.28 -13.57 -5.87
C SER A 89 3.98 -12.32 -6.71
N LEU A 90 4.81 -11.29 -6.58
CA LEU A 90 4.66 -10.02 -7.32
C LEU A 90 4.56 -10.21 -8.84
N LYS A 91 5.35 -11.13 -9.40
CA LYS A 91 5.31 -11.45 -10.85
C LYS A 91 3.97 -12.06 -11.30
N LYS A 92 3.28 -12.79 -10.42
CA LYS A 92 1.98 -13.42 -10.72
C LYS A 92 0.81 -12.51 -10.32
N TYR A 93 1.04 -11.50 -9.49
CA TYR A 93 0.01 -10.64 -8.92
C TYR A 93 -0.92 -10.02 -9.98
N PRO A 94 -0.43 -9.40 -11.08
CA PRO A 94 -1.30 -8.83 -12.10
C PRO A 94 -2.25 -9.87 -12.72
N LYS A 95 -1.74 -11.05 -13.09
CA LYS A 95 -2.54 -12.14 -13.68
C LYS A 95 -3.58 -12.69 -12.71
N GLU A 96 -3.25 -12.79 -11.43
CA GLU A 96 -4.21 -13.23 -10.42
C GLU A 96 -5.28 -12.16 -10.14
N MET A 97 -4.94 -10.88 -10.28
CA MET A 97 -5.91 -9.78 -10.17
C MET A 97 -6.93 -9.79 -11.32
N GLU A 98 -6.56 -10.27 -12.50
CA GLU A 98 -7.49 -10.40 -13.64
C GLU A 98 -8.54 -11.49 -13.41
N LYS A 99 -8.21 -12.53 -12.64
CA LYS A 99 -9.10 -13.68 -12.37
C LYS A 99 -10.21 -13.39 -11.34
N VAL A 100 -10.24 -12.22 -10.74
CA VAL A 100 -11.29 -11.86 -9.78
C VAL A 100 -12.57 -11.48 -10.51
N GLU A 101 -13.43 -12.47 -10.76
CA GLU A 101 -14.65 -12.33 -11.54
C GLU A 101 -15.72 -11.44 -10.89
N LYS A 102 -15.72 -11.29 -9.56
CA LYS A 102 -16.71 -10.50 -8.82
C LYS A 102 -16.07 -9.26 -8.19
N ASP A 103 -15.63 -8.35 -9.05
CA ASP A 103 -15.25 -7.02 -8.62
C ASP A 103 -16.52 -6.15 -8.52
N ILE A 104 -16.77 -5.59 -7.35
CA ILE A 104 -17.82 -4.58 -7.18
C ILE A 104 -17.23 -3.26 -7.66
N GLY A 105 -17.58 -2.87 -8.90
CA GLY A 105 -17.14 -1.60 -9.47
C GLY A 105 -17.61 -0.40 -8.66
N LEU A 106 -16.93 0.72 -8.80
CA LEU A 106 -17.26 1.97 -8.12
C LEU A 106 -17.96 2.95 -9.09
N SER A 107 -19.02 3.60 -8.61
CA SER A 107 -19.64 4.69 -9.39
C SER A 107 -18.77 5.96 -9.32
N ALA A 108 -18.93 6.87 -10.32
CA ALA A 108 -18.23 8.15 -10.29
C ALA A 108 -18.58 9.00 -9.04
N MET A 109 -19.81 8.85 -8.50
CA MET A 109 -20.21 9.51 -7.26
C MET A 109 -19.46 8.93 -6.06
N THR A 110 -19.38 7.61 -5.94
CA THR A 110 -18.63 6.92 -4.88
C THR A 110 -17.16 7.33 -4.90
N ILE A 111 -16.54 7.36 -6.09
CA ILE A 111 -15.14 7.79 -6.24
C ILE A 111 -14.99 9.27 -5.81
N SER A 112 -15.91 10.15 -6.20
CA SER A 112 -15.90 11.56 -5.79
C SER A 112 -15.99 11.70 -4.26
N ASN A 113 -16.88 10.97 -3.62
CA ASN A 113 -17.05 11.00 -2.17
C ASN A 113 -15.82 10.48 -1.41
N ILE A 114 -15.19 9.39 -1.91
CA ILE A 114 -13.99 8.82 -1.28
C ILE A 114 -12.77 9.73 -1.48
N THR A 115 -12.59 10.27 -2.68
CA THR A 115 -11.40 11.05 -3.03
C THR A 115 -11.51 12.53 -2.68
N HIS A 116 -12.71 13.01 -2.38
CA HIS A 116 -13.05 14.43 -2.22
C HIS A 116 -12.73 15.29 -3.46
N ILE A 117 -12.56 14.65 -4.63
CA ILE A 117 -12.36 15.34 -5.90
C ILE A 117 -13.73 15.67 -6.49
N PRO A 118 -13.98 16.92 -6.98
CA PRO A 118 -15.25 17.30 -7.56
C PRO A 118 -15.68 16.33 -8.67
N ARG A 119 -16.96 15.91 -8.67
CA ARG A 119 -17.51 14.90 -9.57
C ARG A 119 -17.22 15.16 -11.05
N ALA A 120 -17.31 16.42 -11.48
CA ALA A 120 -17.00 16.79 -12.88
C ALA A 120 -15.54 16.46 -13.24
N THR A 121 -14.60 16.71 -12.32
CA THR A 121 -13.20 16.36 -12.48
C THR A 121 -13.01 14.85 -12.49
N VAL A 122 -13.67 14.12 -11.59
CA VAL A 122 -13.64 12.65 -11.56
C VAL A 122 -14.08 12.09 -12.90
N ILE A 123 -15.23 12.51 -13.45
CA ILE A 123 -15.74 12.04 -14.74
C ILE A 123 -14.74 12.30 -15.87
N ARG A 124 -14.13 13.49 -15.91
CA ARG A 124 -13.12 13.84 -16.92
C ARG A 124 -11.89 12.93 -16.82
N LYS A 125 -11.41 12.63 -15.59
CA LYS A 125 -10.25 11.76 -15.36
C LYS A 125 -10.58 10.28 -15.65
N LEU A 126 -11.77 9.82 -15.28
CA LEU A 126 -12.25 8.47 -15.60
C LEU A 126 -12.28 8.23 -17.12
N LYS A 127 -12.74 9.21 -17.92
CA LYS A 127 -12.67 9.12 -19.38
C LYS A 127 -11.24 8.95 -19.89
N LYS A 128 -10.26 9.66 -19.32
CA LYS A 128 -8.84 9.51 -19.67
C LYS A 128 -8.31 8.12 -19.29
N LEU A 129 -8.62 7.64 -18.08
CA LEU A 129 -8.22 6.31 -17.61
C LEU A 129 -8.83 5.16 -18.43
N MET A 130 -10.05 5.33 -18.91
CA MET A 130 -10.67 4.38 -19.85
C MET A 130 -9.98 4.40 -21.21
N LYS A 131 -9.67 5.59 -21.77
CA LYS A 131 -8.95 5.71 -23.04
C LYS A 131 -7.58 5.03 -22.99
N SER A 132 -6.89 5.10 -21.85
CA SER A 132 -5.61 4.42 -21.61
C SER A 132 -5.75 2.98 -21.14
N LYS A 133 -6.96 2.42 -21.10
CA LYS A 133 -7.28 1.04 -20.67
C LYS A 133 -6.91 0.73 -19.21
N HIS A 134 -6.67 1.75 -18.40
CA HIS A 134 -6.46 1.55 -16.94
C HIS A 134 -7.75 1.20 -16.21
N LEU A 135 -8.88 1.64 -16.73
CA LEU A 135 -10.21 1.32 -16.23
C LEU A 135 -11.12 0.86 -17.36
N ILE A 136 -12.11 0.07 -16.99
CA ILE A 136 -13.25 -0.32 -17.82
C ILE A 136 -14.54 0.09 -17.11
N ILE A 137 -15.61 0.23 -17.87
CA ILE A 137 -16.96 0.56 -17.37
C ILE A 137 -17.91 -0.58 -17.68
N ASP A 138 -18.76 -0.97 -16.75
CA ASP A 138 -19.82 -1.96 -16.95
C ASP A 138 -21.13 -1.32 -17.39
N LYS A 139 -22.15 -2.17 -17.65
CA LYS A 139 -23.50 -1.75 -18.07
C LYS A 139 -24.19 -0.87 -17.02
N ASN A 140 -23.85 -1.00 -15.74
CA ASN A 140 -24.40 -0.25 -14.62
C ASN A 140 -23.65 1.07 -14.36
N LYS A 141 -22.74 1.46 -15.26
CA LYS A 141 -21.88 2.64 -15.12
C LYS A 141 -20.95 2.58 -13.90
N HIS A 142 -20.54 1.38 -13.48
CA HIS A 142 -19.50 1.20 -12.50
C HIS A 142 -18.14 1.02 -13.17
N TYR A 143 -17.12 1.60 -12.55
CA TYR A 143 -15.74 1.58 -13.04
C TYR A 143 -14.96 0.47 -12.32
N HIS A 144 -14.28 -0.33 -13.11
CA HIS A 144 -13.48 -1.45 -12.69
C HIS A 144 -12.04 -1.27 -13.15
N MET A 145 -11.12 -1.97 -12.51
CA MET A 145 -9.75 -2.04 -12.99
C MET A 145 -9.71 -2.69 -14.38
N GLY A 146 -9.13 -1.98 -15.33
CA GLY A 146 -8.83 -2.50 -16.67
C GLY A 146 -7.64 -3.45 -16.68
N VAL A 147 -7.28 -3.91 -17.89
CA VAL A 147 -6.06 -4.69 -18.09
C VAL A 147 -4.86 -3.77 -17.88
N TYR A 148 -3.98 -4.12 -16.95
CA TYR A 148 -2.72 -3.40 -16.76
C TYR A 148 -1.88 -3.53 -18.05
N LYS A 149 -1.31 -2.43 -18.54
CA LYS A 149 -0.11 -2.51 -19.37
C LYS A 149 1.00 -3.04 -18.48
N THR A 150 1.20 -4.36 -18.54
CA THR A 150 1.89 -5.15 -17.52
C THR A 150 3.30 -4.66 -17.22
N ASP A 151 4.05 -4.16 -18.21
CA ASP A 151 5.47 -3.86 -18.01
C ASP A 151 5.74 -2.51 -17.32
N GLU A 152 5.02 -1.45 -17.68
CA GLU A 152 5.23 -0.11 -17.09
C GLU A 152 4.73 -0.04 -15.65
N VAL A 153 3.55 -0.58 -15.38
CA VAL A 153 2.98 -0.65 -14.03
C VAL A 153 3.84 -1.55 -13.14
N SER A 154 4.32 -2.68 -13.66
CA SER A 154 5.20 -3.58 -12.93
C SER A 154 6.49 -2.89 -12.51
N LYS A 155 7.12 -2.10 -13.38
CA LYS A 155 8.30 -1.30 -13.04
C LYS A 155 8.05 -0.29 -11.91
N VAL A 156 6.87 0.34 -11.90
CA VAL A 156 6.49 1.25 -10.79
C VAL A 156 6.29 0.48 -9.49
N PHE A 157 5.64 -0.69 -9.56
CA PHE A 157 5.48 -1.55 -8.39
C PHE A 157 6.83 -2.07 -7.87
N GLU A 158 7.76 -2.45 -8.71
CA GLU A 158 9.10 -2.87 -8.31
C GLU A 158 9.87 -1.75 -7.59
N LYS A 159 9.84 -0.53 -8.15
CA LYS A 159 10.42 0.65 -7.49
C LYS A 159 9.78 0.94 -6.13
N ASN A 160 8.45 0.89 -6.06
CA ASN A 160 7.72 1.11 -4.81
C ASN A 160 7.98 0.01 -3.78
N MET A 161 8.20 -1.22 -4.24
CA MET A 161 8.54 -2.35 -3.36
C MET A 161 9.94 -2.16 -2.76
N SER A 162 10.92 -1.71 -3.56
CA SER A 162 12.25 -1.37 -3.02
C SER A 162 12.15 -0.33 -1.91
N VAL A 163 11.41 0.76 -2.14
CA VAL A 163 11.17 1.81 -1.11
C VAL A 163 10.49 1.24 0.14
N ALA A 164 9.53 0.32 -0.04
CA ALA A 164 8.85 -0.32 1.09
C ALA A 164 9.79 -1.26 1.87
N CYS A 165 10.68 -1.98 1.20
CA CYS A 165 11.70 -2.81 1.83
C CYS A 165 12.69 -1.96 2.63
N ASP A 166 13.16 -0.83 2.08
CA ASP A 166 14.04 0.11 2.77
C ASP A 166 13.39 0.69 4.03
N PHE A 167 12.10 1.06 3.93
CA PHE A 167 11.32 1.50 5.08
C PHE A 167 11.26 0.41 6.17
N LEU A 168 10.90 -0.82 5.82
CA LEU A 168 10.79 -1.91 6.76
C LEU A 168 12.15 -2.22 7.40
N TYR A 169 13.21 -2.26 6.62
CA TYR A 169 14.57 -2.45 7.11
C TYR A 169 14.94 -1.40 8.16
N ASN A 170 14.80 -0.13 7.84
CA ASN A 170 15.13 0.97 8.75
C ASN A 170 14.21 1.01 9.97
N PHE A 171 12.92 0.71 9.81
CA PHE A 171 11.96 0.66 10.89
C PHE A 171 12.28 -0.45 11.91
N PHE A 172 12.57 -1.67 11.44
CA PHE A 172 12.91 -2.78 12.35
C PHE A 172 14.28 -2.60 12.98
N ASN A 173 15.24 -2.00 12.30
CA ASN A 173 16.51 -1.59 12.90
C ASN A 173 16.31 -0.56 14.01
N LEU A 174 15.45 0.42 13.83
CA LEU A 174 15.11 1.41 14.86
C LEU A 174 14.57 0.71 16.13
N ILE A 175 13.75 -0.34 15.98
CA ILE A 175 13.24 -1.13 17.11
C ILE A 175 14.38 -1.88 17.82
N ILE A 176 15.26 -2.54 17.06
CA ILE A 176 16.39 -3.30 17.61
C ILE A 176 17.30 -2.38 18.43
N PHE A 177 17.69 -1.24 17.86
CA PHE A 177 18.54 -0.26 18.56
C PHE A 177 17.87 0.35 19.79
N SER A 178 16.57 0.60 19.76
CA SER A 178 15.84 1.12 20.92
C SER A 178 15.76 0.09 22.04
N LYS A 179 15.55 -1.19 21.74
CA LYS A 179 15.58 -2.28 22.75
C LYS A 179 16.96 -2.47 23.36
N SER A 180 18.02 -2.44 22.54
CA SER A 180 19.40 -2.53 23.01
C SER A 180 19.73 -1.41 24.01
N LYS A 181 19.35 -0.17 23.70
CA LYS A 181 19.55 0.98 24.59
C LYS A 181 18.76 0.85 25.90
N MET A 182 17.51 0.38 25.86
CA MET A 182 16.71 0.14 27.07
C MET A 182 17.30 -0.96 27.97
N ASN A 183 17.77 -2.05 27.38
CA ASN A 183 18.43 -3.13 28.13
C ASN A 183 19.76 -2.67 28.76
N PHE A 184 20.54 -1.87 28.03
CA PHE A 184 21.77 -1.27 28.54
C PHE A 184 21.49 -0.34 29.75
N LEU A 185 20.43 0.48 29.66
CA LEU A 185 20.03 1.37 30.77
C LEU A 185 19.50 0.57 31.97
N LYS A 186 18.68 -0.47 31.77
CA LYS A 186 18.21 -1.34 32.85
C LYS A 186 19.35 -2.10 33.57
N ASN A 187 20.42 -2.45 32.84
CA ASN A 187 21.59 -3.12 33.45
C ASN A 187 22.53 -2.15 34.15
N LYS A 188 22.50 -0.84 33.87
CA LYS A 188 23.30 0.18 34.59
C LYS A 188 22.58 0.74 35.81
N LEU A 189 21.26 0.54 35.94
CA LEU A 189 20.45 1.00 37.07
C LEU A 189 20.23 -0.10 38.13
N LYS A 190 20.83 -1.27 37.95
CA LYS A 190 21.00 -2.32 38.95
C LYS A 190 22.43 -2.28 39.51
#